data_fe25e32a614b1701822484e98ba79e64
#
_entry.id   fe25e32a614b1701822484e98ba79e64
#
_cell.length_a   1.000
_cell.length_b   1.000
_cell.length_c   1.000
_cell.angle_alpha   90.00
_cell.angle_beta   90.00
_cell.angle_gamma   90.00
#
_symmetry.space_group_name_H-M   'P 1'
#
loop_
_entity.id
_entity.type
_entity.pdbx_description
1 polymer ?
#
loop_
_entity_poly.entity_id
_entity_poly.type
_entity_poly.pdbx_seq_one_letter_code
_entity_poly.pdbx_strand_id
1 'polypeptide(L)'
;MEREKIVIELCGGRMPEKAHDADAAYDVFTKEDVKVLDWDRYAIPLGFKIQLPKHLAAVIQPRSGMSLKGIPSKKMWNGEIIKEKRIDADVELGLIDSGYTGEVKAIVKTMHIGAYMSGDIFIPAGTKIAQMRIVEIPNTELVSGVVKKEENDDKENGDKKRGNNGFNSTGVK
;
A
#
# COMPACT_ATOMS: atom_id res chain seq x y z
N MET A 1 -22.00 -15.28 -9.57
CA MET A 1 -20.80 -14.96 -10.37
C MET A 1 -19.66 -15.82 -9.90
N GLU A 2 -18.98 -16.51 -10.80
CA GLU A 2 -17.79 -17.28 -10.49
C GLU A 2 -16.66 -16.30 -10.11
N ARG A 3 -15.91 -16.62 -9.03
CA ARG A 3 -14.79 -15.77 -8.59
C ARG A 3 -13.58 -16.02 -9.50
N GLU A 4 -12.98 -14.96 -10.02
CA GLU A 4 -11.73 -15.08 -10.76
C GLU A 4 -10.59 -15.55 -9.85
N LYS A 5 -9.82 -16.54 -10.33
CA LYS A 5 -8.72 -17.15 -9.57
C LYS A 5 -7.40 -16.46 -9.90
N ILE A 6 -6.74 -15.95 -8.89
CA ILE A 6 -5.40 -15.36 -8.97
C ILE A 6 -4.41 -16.30 -8.29
N VAL A 7 -3.32 -16.63 -8.98
CA VAL A 7 -2.29 -17.55 -8.45
C VAL A 7 -1.31 -16.80 -7.58
N ILE A 8 -1.07 -17.31 -6.37
CA ILE A 8 -0.04 -16.86 -5.44
C ILE A 8 1.00 -17.99 -5.30
N GLU A 9 2.27 -17.68 -5.57
CA GLU A 9 3.43 -18.55 -5.29
C GLU A 9 4.09 -18.08 -4.00
N LEU A 10 4.07 -18.91 -2.95
CA LEU A 10 4.74 -18.58 -1.69
C LEU A 10 6.24 -18.80 -1.80
N CYS A 11 7.03 -17.80 -1.36
CA CYS A 11 8.49 -17.84 -1.31
C CYS A 11 9.02 -17.50 0.10
N GLY A 12 8.48 -18.19 1.09
CA GLY A 12 8.85 -18.08 2.50
C GLY A 12 7.98 -17.15 3.35
N GLY A 13 6.96 -16.55 2.77
CA GLY A 13 5.95 -15.77 3.48
C GLY A 13 4.67 -16.55 3.72
N ARG A 14 3.59 -15.83 4.03
CA ARG A 14 2.27 -16.40 4.21
C ARG A 14 1.29 -15.89 3.16
N MET A 15 0.21 -16.63 2.96
CA MET A 15 -0.87 -16.28 2.03
C MET A 15 -1.51 -14.94 2.42
N PRO A 16 -1.71 -14.01 1.47
CA PRO A 16 -2.58 -12.85 1.70
C PRO A 16 -3.98 -13.27 2.12
N GLU A 17 -4.55 -12.63 3.13
CA GLU A 17 -5.83 -13.04 3.70
C GLU A 17 -6.80 -11.86 3.89
N LYS A 18 -8.10 -12.13 3.79
CA LYS A 18 -9.16 -11.22 4.21
C LYS A 18 -9.62 -11.59 5.60
N ALA A 19 -9.82 -10.62 6.49
CA ALA A 19 -10.40 -10.85 7.81
C ALA A 19 -11.91 -11.21 7.69
N HIS A 20 -12.59 -10.60 6.72
CA HIS A 20 -14.00 -10.85 6.41
C HIS A 20 -14.19 -10.98 4.90
N ASP A 21 -15.13 -11.80 4.45
CA ASP A 21 -15.41 -12.04 3.02
C ASP A 21 -15.70 -10.74 2.24
N ALA A 22 -16.32 -9.76 2.89
CA ALA A 22 -16.68 -8.48 2.31
C ALA A 22 -15.52 -7.45 2.27
N ASP A 23 -14.35 -7.78 2.84
CA ASP A 23 -13.21 -6.84 2.84
C ASP A 23 -12.76 -6.56 1.41
N ALA A 24 -12.50 -5.28 1.11
CA ALA A 24 -12.06 -4.82 -0.21
C ALA A 24 -10.61 -5.19 -0.53
N ALA A 25 -9.82 -5.53 0.47
CA ALA A 25 -8.39 -5.81 0.34
C ALA A 25 -7.96 -7.02 1.18
N TYR A 26 -6.82 -7.59 0.80
CA TYR A 26 -6.16 -8.69 1.51
C TYR A 26 -5.07 -8.11 2.41
N ASP A 27 -5.02 -8.51 3.68
CA ASP A 27 -3.88 -8.25 4.55
C ASP A 27 -2.63 -8.97 4.01
N VAL A 28 -1.49 -8.28 4.00
CA VAL A 28 -0.19 -8.83 3.63
C VAL A 28 0.81 -8.66 4.76
N PHE A 29 1.76 -9.58 4.86
CA PHE A 29 2.59 -9.77 6.05
C PHE A 29 4.07 -9.67 5.72
N THR A 30 4.86 -9.15 6.65
CA THR A 30 6.32 -9.20 6.57
C THR A 30 6.79 -10.66 6.59
N LYS A 31 7.70 -11.01 5.67
CA LYS A 31 8.30 -12.35 5.58
C LYS A 31 9.22 -12.65 6.76
N GLU A 32 9.99 -11.66 7.17
CA GLU A 32 11.07 -11.76 8.16
C GLU A 32 11.14 -10.52 9.05
N ASP A 33 11.96 -10.56 10.10
CA ASP A 33 12.29 -9.39 10.90
C ASP A 33 13.09 -8.39 10.07
N VAL A 34 12.64 -7.14 10.00
CA VAL A 34 13.30 -6.08 9.22
C VAL A 34 13.86 -5.02 10.17
N LYS A 35 15.20 -4.90 10.23
CA LYS A 35 15.85 -3.82 10.95
C LYS A 35 15.58 -2.50 10.25
N VAL A 36 15.16 -1.48 11.01
CA VAL A 36 14.83 -0.15 10.49
C VAL A 36 15.56 0.95 11.26
N LEU A 37 15.88 2.03 10.55
CA LEU A 37 16.55 3.23 11.06
C LEU A 37 15.62 4.44 10.93
N ASP A 38 16.03 5.57 11.52
CA ASP A 38 15.34 6.85 11.37
C ASP A 38 15.48 7.38 9.93
N TRP A 39 14.41 7.97 9.41
CA TRP A 39 14.38 8.70 8.14
C TRP A 39 14.84 7.92 6.90
N ASP A 40 14.52 6.63 6.83
CA ASP A 40 14.96 5.74 5.76
C ASP A 40 13.78 5.08 5.04
N ARG A 41 14.06 4.34 3.96
CA ARG A 41 13.08 3.61 3.14
C ARG A 41 13.48 2.16 2.97
N TYR A 42 12.49 1.29 3.06
CA TYR A 42 12.67 -0.16 3.01
C TYR A 42 11.69 -0.79 2.03
N ALA A 43 12.20 -1.61 1.11
CA ALA A 43 11.40 -2.50 0.30
C ALA A 43 11.25 -3.84 1.04
N ILE A 44 10.27 -3.92 1.91
CA ILE A 44 10.04 -5.07 2.81
C ILE A 44 9.46 -6.25 2.03
N PRO A 45 10.12 -7.41 1.98
CA PRO A 45 9.63 -8.57 1.28
C PRO A 45 8.40 -9.15 1.99
N LEU A 46 7.40 -9.54 1.20
CA LEU A 46 6.16 -10.14 1.70
C LEU A 46 6.13 -11.67 1.56
N GLY A 47 7.14 -12.25 0.93
CA GLY A 47 7.33 -13.69 0.82
C GLY A 47 6.36 -14.38 -0.12
N PHE A 48 5.85 -13.68 -1.11
CA PHE A 48 5.04 -14.26 -2.19
C PHE A 48 5.24 -13.53 -3.52
N LYS A 49 4.91 -14.24 -4.62
CA LYS A 49 4.73 -13.69 -5.95
C LYS A 49 3.26 -13.80 -6.35
N ILE A 50 2.83 -13.00 -7.30
CA ILE A 50 1.44 -12.97 -7.77
C ILE A 50 1.40 -13.05 -9.30
N GLN A 51 0.54 -13.90 -9.83
CA GLN A 51 0.26 -13.96 -11.27
C GLN A 51 -1.10 -13.34 -11.52
N LEU A 52 -1.12 -12.19 -12.15
CA LEU A 52 -2.31 -11.42 -12.46
C LEU A 52 -2.73 -11.63 -13.93
N PRO A 53 -4.02 -11.78 -14.23
CA PRO A 53 -4.57 -11.63 -15.59
C PRO A 53 -4.26 -10.25 -16.16
N LYS A 54 -4.15 -10.13 -17.50
CA LYS A 54 -3.74 -8.89 -18.18
C LYS A 54 -4.61 -7.67 -17.90
N HIS A 55 -5.88 -7.88 -17.54
CA HIS A 55 -6.84 -6.81 -17.23
C HIS A 55 -6.86 -6.43 -15.75
N LEU A 56 -5.99 -7.03 -14.93
CA LEU A 56 -5.90 -6.75 -13.49
C LEU A 56 -4.52 -6.24 -13.10
N ALA A 57 -4.51 -5.41 -12.07
CA ALA A 57 -3.32 -5.02 -11.32
C ALA A 57 -3.55 -5.23 -9.82
N ALA A 58 -2.48 -5.26 -9.04
CA ALA A 58 -2.58 -5.24 -7.59
C ALA A 58 -2.00 -3.93 -7.03
N VAL A 59 -2.66 -3.36 -6.03
CA VAL A 59 -2.22 -2.15 -5.34
C VAL A 59 -1.88 -2.50 -3.91
N ILE A 60 -0.62 -2.29 -3.52
CA ILE A 60 -0.19 -2.32 -2.12
C ILE A 60 -0.45 -0.94 -1.53
N GLN A 61 -1.15 -0.89 -0.42
CA GLN A 61 -1.55 0.36 0.22
C GLN A 61 -1.47 0.27 1.75
N PRO A 62 -1.39 1.42 2.45
CA PRO A 62 -1.39 1.43 3.91
C PRO A 62 -2.72 0.89 4.48
N ARG A 63 -2.63 0.38 5.71
CA ARG A 63 -3.80 -0.01 6.52
C ARG A 63 -4.16 1.15 7.46
N SER A 64 -5.43 1.51 7.53
CA SER A 64 -5.92 2.63 8.35
C SER A 64 -5.45 2.57 9.83
N GLY A 65 -5.45 1.37 10.41
CA GLY A 65 -5.00 1.18 11.78
C GLY A 65 -3.50 1.40 11.98
N MET A 66 -2.68 1.19 10.93
CA MET A 66 -1.25 1.49 10.97
C MET A 66 -0.96 2.95 10.71
N SER A 67 -1.64 3.56 9.75
CA SER A 67 -1.53 5.01 9.50
C SER A 67 -1.90 5.84 10.73
N LEU A 68 -2.89 5.37 11.51
CA LEU A 68 -3.32 6.09 12.72
C LEU A 68 -2.42 5.83 13.93
N LYS A 69 -1.94 4.57 14.11
CA LYS A 69 -1.29 4.11 15.35
C LYS A 69 0.21 3.82 15.21
N GLY A 70 0.76 3.94 14.01
CA GLY A 70 2.12 3.53 13.67
C GLY A 70 2.25 2.02 13.45
N ILE A 71 3.43 1.59 13.03
CA ILE A 71 3.77 0.20 12.71
C ILE A 71 4.27 -0.53 13.97
N PRO A 72 3.76 -1.75 14.29
CA PRO A 72 4.28 -2.55 15.39
C PRO A 72 5.77 -2.85 15.21
N SER A 73 6.53 -2.69 16.25
CA SER A 73 7.98 -2.92 16.25
C SER A 73 8.48 -3.45 17.59
N LYS A 74 9.67 -4.04 17.57
CA LYS A 74 10.40 -4.45 18.76
C LYS A 74 11.75 -3.74 18.80
N LYS A 75 12.15 -3.29 19.99
CA LYS A 75 13.49 -2.78 20.26
C LYS A 75 14.30 -3.90 20.88
N MET A 76 15.50 -4.14 20.32
CA MET A 76 16.39 -5.22 20.76
C MET A 76 17.74 -4.66 21.22
N TRP A 77 18.31 -5.28 22.23
CA TRP A 77 19.65 -5.01 22.74
C TRP A 77 20.33 -6.34 23.07
N ASN A 78 21.55 -6.55 22.57
CA ASN A 78 22.30 -7.81 22.74
C ASN A 78 21.49 -9.07 22.42
N GLY A 79 20.62 -9.02 21.39
CA GLY A 79 19.79 -10.16 20.98
C GLY A 79 18.51 -10.36 21.78
N GLU A 80 18.25 -9.56 22.81
CA GLU A 80 17.04 -9.65 23.63
C GLU A 80 16.06 -8.52 23.30
N ILE A 81 14.75 -8.83 23.33
CA ILE A 81 13.69 -7.82 23.20
C ILE A 81 13.60 -7.04 24.50
N ILE A 82 13.96 -5.76 24.46
CA ILE A 82 13.89 -4.87 25.64
C ILE A 82 12.60 -4.06 25.69
N LYS A 83 11.92 -3.88 24.54
CA LYS A 83 10.67 -3.12 24.45
C LYS A 83 9.92 -3.45 23.15
N GLU A 84 8.62 -3.65 23.28
CA GLU A 84 7.67 -3.56 22.17
C GLU A 84 7.12 -2.14 22.08
N LYS A 85 7.03 -1.61 20.87
CA LYS A 85 6.50 -0.27 20.61
C LYS A 85 5.87 -0.18 19.23
N ARG A 86 5.26 0.96 18.96
CA ARG A 86 4.91 1.36 17.58
C ARG A 86 5.85 2.45 17.12
N ILE A 87 6.23 2.39 15.86
CA ILE A 87 7.09 3.39 15.22
C ILE A 87 6.27 4.24 14.27
N ASP A 88 6.66 5.49 14.15
CA ASP A 88 6.11 6.41 13.16
C ASP A 88 6.71 6.08 11.79
N ALA A 89 5.91 5.47 10.96
CA ALA A 89 6.31 5.04 9.62
C ALA A 89 5.09 4.88 8.73
N ASP A 90 5.26 5.21 7.47
CA ASP A 90 4.23 5.12 6.44
C ASP A 90 4.53 3.99 5.45
N VAL A 91 3.45 3.39 4.94
CA VAL A 91 3.50 2.47 3.80
C VAL A 91 3.15 3.27 2.55
N GLU A 92 4.06 3.31 1.59
CA GLU A 92 3.84 3.97 0.31
C GLU A 92 2.95 3.13 -0.60
N LEU A 93 2.21 3.80 -1.50
CA LEU A 93 1.45 3.10 -2.53
C LEU A 93 2.39 2.40 -3.51
N GLY A 94 2.12 1.13 -3.78
CA GLY A 94 2.81 0.33 -4.79
C GLY A 94 1.82 -0.24 -5.79
N LEU A 95 2.13 -0.14 -7.08
CA LEU A 95 1.37 -0.77 -8.16
C LEU A 95 2.14 -2.00 -8.67
N ILE A 96 1.45 -3.10 -8.82
CA ILE A 96 1.98 -4.37 -9.34
C ILE A 96 1.23 -4.68 -10.63
N ASP A 97 1.96 -4.63 -11.74
CA ASP A 97 1.43 -4.92 -13.07
C ASP A 97 1.28 -6.42 -13.30
N SER A 98 0.40 -6.82 -14.21
CA SER A 98 0.15 -8.22 -14.58
C SER A 98 1.38 -8.95 -15.12
N GLY A 99 2.38 -8.23 -15.64
CA GLY A 99 3.65 -8.80 -16.14
C GLY A 99 4.75 -8.93 -15.08
N TYR A 100 4.51 -8.47 -13.83
CA TYR A 100 5.51 -8.55 -12.78
C TYR A 100 5.66 -9.99 -12.26
N THR A 101 6.89 -10.50 -12.24
CA THR A 101 7.22 -11.89 -11.84
C THR A 101 8.06 -11.98 -10.57
N GLY A 102 8.46 -10.83 -10.00
CA GLY A 102 9.29 -10.78 -8.80
C GLY A 102 8.48 -11.00 -7.51
N GLU A 103 9.21 -11.12 -6.40
CA GLU A 103 8.61 -11.13 -5.06
C GLU A 103 7.96 -9.79 -4.76
N VAL A 104 6.71 -9.82 -4.28
CA VAL A 104 5.97 -8.63 -3.88
C VAL A 104 6.57 -8.03 -2.63
N LYS A 105 6.72 -6.70 -2.62
CA LYS A 105 7.29 -5.94 -1.50
C LYS A 105 6.38 -4.79 -1.11
N ALA A 106 6.39 -4.44 0.18
CA ALA A 106 5.82 -3.20 0.67
C ALA A 106 6.93 -2.16 0.86
N ILE A 107 6.72 -0.95 0.34
CA ILE A 107 7.66 0.15 0.57
C ILE A 107 7.25 0.86 1.85
N VAL A 108 8.15 0.87 2.84
CA VAL A 108 7.94 1.54 4.13
C VAL A 108 8.94 2.67 4.28
N LYS A 109 8.42 3.85 4.63
CA LYS A 109 9.21 5.03 4.95
C LYS A 109 9.12 5.29 6.44
N THR A 110 10.25 5.29 7.13
CA THR A 110 10.34 5.61 8.55
C THR A 110 10.50 7.11 8.77
N MET A 111 9.97 7.59 9.89
CA MET A 111 10.16 8.93 10.41
C MET A 111 11.22 8.91 11.52
N HIS A 112 11.13 9.82 12.50
CA HIS A 112 11.98 9.74 13.69
C HIS A 112 11.47 8.67 14.64
N ILE A 113 12.09 7.50 14.62
CA ILE A 113 11.67 6.32 15.40
C ILE A 113 12.53 6.08 16.65
N GLY A 114 13.62 6.86 16.82
CA GLY A 114 14.55 6.77 17.94
C GLY A 114 15.49 5.57 17.83
N ALA A 115 15.91 5.21 16.61
CA ALA A 115 16.82 4.08 16.35
C ALA A 115 18.24 4.32 16.89
N TYR A 116 18.66 5.58 16.99
CA TYR A 116 20.00 5.93 17.47
C TYR A 116 20.14 5.90 19.00
N MET A 117 19.05 5.73 19.75
CA MET A 117 19.07 5.74 21.21
C MET A 117 19.08 4.32 21.77
N SER A 118 20.24 3.69 21.87
CA SER A 118 20.46 2.39 22.52
C SER A 118 19.54 1.25 22.07
N GLY A 119 20.00 0.44 21.14
CA GLY A 119 19.35 -0.77 20.66
C GLY A 119 18.75 -0.64 19.25
N ASP A 120 18.67 -1.78 18.58
CA ASP A 120 18.14 -1.90 17.22
C ASP A 120 16.62 -2.00 17.22
N ILE A 121 15.98 -1.39 16.20
CA ILE A 121 14.54 -1.45 16.03
C ILE A 121 14.23 -2.37 14.84
N PHE A 122 13.29 -3.31 15.06
CA PHE A 122 12.85 -4.25 14.05
C PHE A 122 11.32 -4.19 13.89
N ILE A 123 10.86 -4.26 12.64
CA ILE A 123 9.49 -4.65 12.32
C ILE A 123 9.46 -6.17 12.34
N PRO A 124 8.66 -6.82 13.19
CA PRO A 124 8.69 -8.28 13.34
C PRO A 124 8.17 -9.02 12.10
N ALA A 125 8.69 -10.21 11.85
CA ALA A 125 8.10 -11.18 10.93
C ALA A 125 6.62 -11.41 11.26
N GLY A 126 5.79 -11.60 10.23
CA GLY A 126 4.35 -11.81 10.38
C GLY A 126 3.55 -10.56 10.75
N THR A 127 4.16 -9.37 10.78
CA THR A 127 3.42 -8.11 10.95
C THR A 127 2.50 -7.89 9.74
N LYS A 128 1.20 -7.61 9.97
CA LYS A 128 0.25 -7.18 8.93
C LYS A 128 0.63 -5.78 8.44
N ILE A 129 1.68 -5.70 7.59
CA ILE A 129 2.37 -4.46 7.24
C ILE A 129 1.57 -3.56 6.31
N ALA A 130 0.82 -4.16 5.39
CA ALA A 130 0.07 -3.45 4.37
C ALA A 130 -1.21 -4.22 4.02
N GLN A 131 -1.98 -3.69 3.09
CA GLN A 131 -3.09 -4.40 2.45
C GLN A 131 -2.95 -4.33 0.93
N MET A 132 -3.37 -5.40 0.26
CA MET A 132 -3.33 -5.56 -1.19
C MET A 132 -4.75 -5.56 -1.75
N ARG A 133 -5.03 -4.68 -2.70
CA ARG A 133 -6.29 -4.61 -3.44
C ARG A 133 -6.06 -5.00 -4.90
N ILE A 134 -6.92 -5.85 -5.44
CA ILE A 134 -6.96 -6.15 -6.87
C ILE A 134 -7.84 -5.11 -7.55
N VAL A 135 -7.37 -4.55 -8.66
CA VAL A 135 -8.05 -3.51 -9.44
C VAL A 135 -8.10 -3.87 -10.92
N GLU A 136 -9.15 -3.47 -11.58
CA GLU A 136 -9.25 -3.58 -13.04
C GLU A 136 -8.40 -2.50 -13.72
N ILE A 137 -7.75 -2.88 -14.83
CA ILE A 137 -7.01 -1.97 -15.70
C ILE A 137 -7.94 -1.57 -16.84
N PRO A 138 -8.33 -0.29 -16.94
CA PRO A 138 -9.15 0.18 -18.06
C PRO A 138 -8.40 -0.01 -19.39
N ASN A 139 -9.11 -0.51 -20.40
CA ASN A 139 -8.58 -0.58 -21.77
C ASN A 139 -8.64 0.81 -22.40
N THR A 140 -7.57 1.57 -22.25
CA THR A 140 -7.49 2.96 -22.69
C THR A 140 -6.27 3.20 -23.58
N GLU A 141 -6.43 4.08 -24.55
CA GLU A 141 -5.35 4.62 -25.38
C GLU A 141 -5.23 6.12 -25.17
N LEU A 142 -4.00 6.59 -24.92
CA LEU A 142 -3.74 8.03 -24.83
C LEU A 142 -3.37 8.57 -26.21
N VAL A 143 -4.20 9.48 -26.72
CA VAL A 143 -3.95 10.15 -27.99
C VAL A 143 -3.66 11.64 -27.79
N SER A 144 -2.73 12.17 -28.57
CA SER A 144 -2.45 13.61 -28.55
C SER A 144 -3.59 14.37 -29.23
N GLY A 145 -4.09 15.42 -28.58
CA GLY A 145 -5.19 16.23 -29.08
C GLY A 145 -5.47 17.46 -28.24
N VAL A 146 -6.43 18.25 -28.67
CA VAL A 146 -6.93 19.40 -27.90
C VAL A 146 -8.11 18.95 -27.04
N VAL A 147 -8.02 19.18 -25.72
CA VAL A 147 -9.12 18.89 -24.79
C VAL A 147 -10.27 19.86 -25.08
N LYS A 148 -11.36 19.35 -25.63
CA LYS A 148 -12.58 20.14 -25.84
C LYS A 148 -13.31 20.31 -24.52
N LYS A 149 -13.81 21.50 -24.25
CA LYS A 149 -14.81 21.70 -23.19
C LYS A 149 -16.08 20.99 -23.62
N GLU A 150 -16.58 20.07 -22.85
CA GLU A 150 -17.92 19.52 -23.05
C GLU A 150 -18.93 20.64 -22.88
N GLU A 151 -19.61 21.00 -23.95
CA GLU A 151 -20.82 21.84 -23.93
C GLU A 151 -21.98 20.90 -23.51
N ASN A 152 -22.06 20.57 -22.23
CA ASN A 152 -23.25 19.89 -21.75
C ASN A 152 -24.36 20.90 -21.60
N ASP A 153 -25.39 20.73 -22.43
CA ASP A 153 -26.67 21.44 -22.43
C ASP A 153 -27.56 21.10 -21.22
N ASP A 154 -27.00 20.91 -20.06
CA ASP A 154 -27.77 20.68 -18.83
C ASP A 154 -28.02 21.98 -18.08
N LYS A 155 -29.08 22.65 -18.49
CA LYS A 155 -29.62 23.87 -17.87
C LYS A 155 -30.40 23.61 -16.57
N GLU A 156 -30.28 22.44 -15.94
CA GLU A 156 -31.21 22.09 -14.84
C GLU A 156 -30.63 21.70 -13.46
N ASN A 157 -29.33 21.72 -13.24
CA ASN A 157 -28.83 21.55 -11.87
C ASN A 157 -27.65 22.48 -11.61
N GLY A 158 -27.77 23.31 -10.57
CA GLY A 158 -26.86 24.39 -10.19
C GLY A 158 -25.45 23.99 -9.76
N ASP A 159 -24.90 22.90 -10.29
CA ASP A 159 -23.54 22.48 -10.03
C ASP A 159 -22.54 23.35 -10.78
N LYS A 160 -21.75 24.10 -10.03
CA LYS A 160 -20.65 24.92 -10.54
C LYS A 160 -19.64 24.02 -11.25
N LYS A 161 -19.54 24.15 -12.59
CA LYS A 161 -18.53 23.45 -13.40
C LYS A 161 -17.14 23.70 -12.81
N ARG A 162 -16.37 22.61 -12.60
CA ARG A 162 -15.04 22.65 -11.99
C ARG A 162 -14.01 23.44 -12.81
N GLY A 163 -14.18 23.50 -14.15
CA GLY A 163 -13.32 24.25 -15.07
C GLY A 163 -11.84 23.95 -14.88
N ASN A 164 -11.00 24.97 -14.92
CA ASN A 164 -9.55 24.85 -14.72
C ASN A 164 -9.12 24.87 -13.24
N ASN A 165 -10.08 24.88 -12.30
CA ASN A 165 -9.81 24.98 -10.88
C ASN A 165 -9.34 23.62 -10.32
N GLY A 166 -8.04 23.41 -10.20
CA GLY A 166 -7.43 22.21 -9.61
C GLY A 166 -7.23 22.35 -8.11
N PHE A 167 -6.08 22.89 -7.74
CA PHE A 167 -5.69 23.08 -6.35
C PHE A 167 -6.34 24.35 -5.78
N ASN A 168 -6.90 24.29 -4.57
CA ASN A 168 -7.56 25.38 -3.83
C ASN A 168 -8.95 25.83 -4.33
N SER A 169 -9.64 25.05 -5.15
CA SER A 169 -11.00 25.39 -5.61
C SER A 169 -12.08 25.21 -4.53
N THR A 170 -11.80 24.40 -3.50
CA THR A 170 -12.66 24.18 -2.33
C THR A 170 -11.97 24.81 -1.11
N GLY A 171 -12.15 26.13 -0.92
CA GLY A 171 -11.46 26.90 0.09
C GLY A 171 -11.31 26.18 1.43
N VAL A 172 -10.06 26.11 1.90
CA VAL A 172 -9.77 25.78 3.28
C VAL A 172 -10.15 27.01 4.09
N LYS A 173 -11.27 26.94 4.78
CA LYS A 173 -11.57 27.84 5.89
C LYS A 173 -11.11 27.19 7.18
#